data_5ef321448ba59bbf25e9bd5b7dca0347
#
_entry.id   5ef321448ba59bbf25e9bd5b7dca0347
#
_cell.length_a   1.000
_cell.length_b   1.000
_cell.length_c   1.000
_cell.angle_alpha   90.00
_cell.angle_beta   90.00
_cell.angle_gamma   90.00
#
_symmetry.space_group_name_H-M   'P 1'
#
loop_
_entity.id
_entity.type
_entity.pdbx_description
1 polymer ?
#
loop_
_entity_poly.entity_id
_entity_poly.type
_entity_poly.pdbx_seq_one_letter_code
_entity_poly.pdbx_strand_id
1 'polypeptide(L)'
;YNVRAERMGWLPSAPQLKTSPLQVAKDAAAKGMDAKDYVVQSLKDGSLQMSCEDPDHPDNWPRNMFVWRSNILGSSGKGHEYFLKHLLGTTHGVQGKDLGRDEAKPEEVQWHANAPEGKLDLLVTLDFRMSTTCLYSDIVLPTATWYEKNDLNTSDMHPFIHPLSTAVDPAWQAKSDWEIYKGFAKAVSEVSVGHLGVEKDVVLTPIMHDTAGEMAQPYGVRDWKKGECELIPGKTAPQITVVERDYPNLYKRFTALGPLMEKAGNGGKGIGWNTQTEVSQLGDLNGRVKEEGVTKGMPRIVTDIDATEVVMMLAPETNGHVACKAWEALGKQTGRDHVHLALHREDEKIRFRDIQAQPRKIISSPTWSGLESEKVSYNAGYTNVHELIPWRTLTGRQQFYQDHPWMRDFGEGFVSYRPPVHLKALHEVQGKMPNGNPEIALNFITPHQKWGIHSTYSDNLHMLTLNRGGPVIWLSEDDAKRGGIVDNDWVELFNANGAIAARAVVSQRVNNGMVLMYHAQEKIINTPGSEITGTRGGIHNSVTRVVLKPTHMIGGYAQYSYGFNYYGTIGTNRDEFVLVRKMRRVDWLDAETEAAAQHA
;
A
#
# COMPACT_ATOMS: atom_id res chain seq x y z
N TYR A 1 -12.26 16.57 -9.43
CA TYR A 1 -11.41 16.91 -8.29
C TYR A 1 -10.00 16.31 -8.44
N ASN A 2 -9.88 15.00 -8.73
CA ASN A 2 -8.60 14.32 -8.94
C ASN A 2 -7.75 14.98 -10.03
N VAL A 3 -8.35 15.37 -11.14
CA VAL A 3 -7.69 16.10 -12.23
C VAL A 3 -7.02 17.37 -11.71
N ARG A 4 -7.73 18.14 -10.86
CA ARG A 4 -7.18 19.37 -10.30
C ARG A 4 -6.01 19.07 -9.36
N ALA A 5 -6.14 18.06 -8.50
CA ALA A 5 -5.10 17.66 -7.57
C ALA A 5 -3.84 17.16 -8.30
N GLU A 6 -4.00 16.35 -9.35
CA GLU A 6 -2.88 15.87 -10.15
C GLU A 6 -2.17 17.01 -10.89
N ARG A 7 -2.90 17.98 -11.45
CA ARG A 7 -2.31 19.17 -12.06
C ARG A 7 -1.50 19.99 -11.08
N MET A 8 -1.91 19.97 -9.80
CA MET A 8 -1.16 20.61 -8.73
C MET A 8 0.02 19.76 -8.24
N GLY A 9 0.14 18.53 -8.73
CA GLY A 9 1.15 17.59 -8.28
C GLY A 9 0.87 16.93 -6.94
N TRP A 10 -0.37 16.91 -6.51
CA TRP A 10 -0.75 16.32 -5.22
C TRP A 10 -1.16 14.86 -5.31
N LEU A 11 -1.58 14.42 -6.48
CA LEU A 11 -2.02 13.06 -6.72
C LEU A 11 -1.17 12.45 -7.83
N PRO A 12 -0.21 11.60 -7.52
CA PRO A 12 0.46 10.80 -8.54
C PRO A 12 -0.49 9.71 -9.00
N SER A 13 -0.85 9.72 -10.28
CA SER A 13 -1.47 8.59 -10.94
C SER A 13 -0.38 7.76 -11.63
N ALA A 14 -0.61 6.47 -11.80
CA ALA A 14 0.28 5.63 -12.56
C ALA A 14 -0.52 4.92 -13.66
N PRO A 15 -0.29 5.25 -14.92
CA PRO A 15 0.63 6.25 -15.47
C PRO A 15 0.15 7.69 -15.22
N GLN A 16 1.07 8.61 -15.08
CA GLN A 16 0.74 10.02 -14.82
C GLN A 16 0.28 10.77 -16.06
N LEU A 17 0.82 10.39 -17.21
CA LEU A 17 0.41 10.88 -18.53
C LEU A 17 -0.38 9.79 -19.26
N LYS A 18 -1.37 10.20 -20.04
CA LYS A 18 -2.15 9.29 -20.89
C LYS A 18 -1.29 8.64 -21.97
N THR A 19 -0.33 9.36 -22.52
CA THR A 19 0.65 8.84 -23.48
C THR A 19 1.85 8.26 -22.74
N SER A 20 2.40 7.15 -23.23
CA SER A 20 3.63 6.56 -22.66
C SER A 20 4.74 7.60 -22.51
N PRO A 21 5.35 7.75 -21.32
CA PRO A 21 6.46 8.68 -21.10
C PRO A 21 7.65 8.49 -22.06
N LEU A 22 7.93 7.25 -22.47
CA LEU A 22 8.95 6.95 -23.46
C LEU A 22 8.57 7.48 -24.84
N GLN A 23 7.29 7.37 -25.21
CA GLN A 23 6.80 7.92 -26.48
C GLN A 23 6.84 9.44 -26.48
N VAL A 24 6.44 10.08 -25.38
CA VAL A 24 6.54 11.54 -25.20
C VAL A 24 7.95 12.05 -25.43
N ALA A 25 8.96 11.36 -24.90
CA ALA A 25 10.35 11.72 -25.12
C ALA A 25 10.78 11.59 -26.60
N LYS A 26 10.31 10.53 -27.30
CA LYS A 26 10.55 10.33 -28.73
C LYS A 26 9.86 11.41 -29.59
N ASP A 27 8.64 11.75 -29.26
CA ASP A 27 7.87 12.81 -29.95
C ASP A 27 8.53 14.19 -29.80
N ALA A 28 9.02 14.51 -28.61
CA ALA A 28 9.77 15.72 -28.35
C ALA A 28 11.05 15.78 -29.21
N ALA A 29 11.80 14.70 -29.23
CA ALA A 29 13.03 14.58 -30.04
C ALA A 29 12.74 14.72 -31.54
N ALA A 30 11.67 14.10 -32.04
CA ALA A 30 11.23 14.21 -33.44
C ALA A 30 10.88 15.64 -33.84
N LYS A 31 10.42 16.46 -32.89
CA LYS A 31 10.12 17.88 -33.11
C LYS A 31 11.32 18.80 -32.82
N GLY A 32 12.47 18.23 -32.44
CA GLY A 32 13.67 18.99 -32.06
C GLY A 32 13.49 19.83 -30.80
N MET A 33 12.56 19.44 -29.91
CA MET A 33 12.24 20.15 -28.67
C MET A 33 12.87 19.47 -27.46
N ASP A 34 13.18 20.28 -26.43
CA ASP A 34 13.43 19.73 -25.09
C ASP A 34 12.16 19.02 -24.58
N ALA A 35 12.33 17.86 -23.94
CA ALA A 35 11.18 17.06 -23.54
C ALA A 35 10.30 17.72 -22.48
N LYS A 36 10.85 18.56 -21.59
CA LYS A 36 10.08 19.31 -20.60
C LYS A 36 9.25 20.38 -21.26
N ASP A 37 9.87 21.13 -22.20
CA ASP A 37 9.19 22.19 -22.95
C ASP A 37 8.07 21.60 -23.82
N TYR A 38 8.33 20.44 -24.44
CA TYR A 38 7.32 19.71 -25.21
C TYR A 38 6.11 19.33 -24.34
N VAL A 39 6.35 18.77 -23.13
CA VAL A 39 5.26 18.41 -22.21
C VAL A 39 4.46 19.63 -21.78
N VAL A 40 5.13 20.72 -21.39
CA VAL A 40 4.47 21.97 -20.97
C VAL A 40 3.61 22.53 -22.10
N GLN A 41 4.15 22.59 -23.32
CA GLN A 41 3.40 23.08 -24.48
C GLN A 41 2.20 22.18 -24.80
N SER A 42 2.42 20.86 -24.83
CA SER A 42 1.38 19.89 -25.20
C SER A 42 0.27 19.77 -24.14
N LEU A 43 0.56 20.01 -22.87
CA LEU A 43 -0.45 20.13 -21.84
C LEU A 43 -1.26 21.42 -21.97
N LYS A 44 -0.61 22.54 -22.36
CA LYS A 44 -1.29 23.83 -22.59
C LYS A 44 -2.24 23.80 -23.79
N ASP A 45 -1.82 23.21 -24.90
CA ASP A 45 -2.62 23.08 -26.11
C ASP A 45 -3.62 21.92 -26.11
N GLY A 46 -3.56 21.04 -25.09
CA GLY A 46 -4.47 19.91 -24.91
C GLY A 46 -4.13 18.68 -25.74
N SER A 47 -3.02 18.70 -26.50
CA SER A 47 -2.56 17.52 -27.26
C SER A 47 -2.01 16.39 -26.37
N LEU A 48 -1.62 16.71 -25.13
CA LEU A 48 -1.25 15.77 -24.09
C LEU A 48 -2.19 15.92 -22.89
N GLN A 49 -2.62 14.82 -22.32
CA GLN A 49 -3.53 14.77 -21.18
C GLN A 49 -2.89 14.06 -19.98
N MET A 50 -3.31 14.43 -18.78
CA MET A 50 -3.03 13.64 -17.58
C MET A 50 -3.90 12.38 -17.56
N SER A 51 -3.36 11.28 -17.04
CA SER A 51 -4.07 9.99 -16.97
C SER A 51 -5.37 10.06 -16.16
N CYS A 52 -5.41 10.88 -15.11
CA CYS A 52 -6.60 11.06 -14.28
C CYS A 52 -7.76 11.78 -14.96
N GLU A 53 -7.55 12.38 -16.12
CA GLU A 53 -8.64 13.03 -16.90
C GLU A 53 -9.55 11.98 -17.57
N ASP A 54 -9.00 10.80 -17.84
CA ASP A 54 -9.74 9.67 -18.39
C ASP A 54 -9.12 8.35 -17.87
N PRO A 55 -9.35 8.03 -16.59
CA PRO A 55 -8.70 6.88 -15.94
C PRO A 55 -9.12 5.52 -16.51
N ASP A 56 -10.25 5.47 -17.22
CA ASP A 56 -10.77 4.26 -17.84
C ASP A 56 -10.31 4.07 -19.29
N HIS A 57 -9.57 5.03 -19.85
CA HIS A 57 -9.00 4.89 -21.18
C HIS A 57 -7.99 3.73 -21.24
N PRO A 58 -8.01 2.88 -22.28
CA PRO A 58 -7.10 1.73 -22.37
C PRO A 58 -5.62 2.04 -22.23
N ASP A 59 -5.18 3.21 -22.70
CA ASP A 59 -3.77 3.65 -22.57
C ASP A 59 -3.37 3.89 -21.11
N ASN A 60 -4.33 4.07 -20.20
CA ASN A 60 -4.11 4.28 -18.77
C ASN A 60 -4.24 3.02 -17.94
N TRP A 61 -4.55 1.88 -18.54
CA TRP A 61 -4.73 0.65 -17.78
C TRP A 61 -3.41 0.18 -17.18
N PRO A 62 -3.40 -0.19 -15.90
CA PRO A 62 -2.26 -0.85 -15.30
C PRO A 62 -2.15 -2.27 -15.86
N ARG A 63 -1.20 -2.49 -16.80
CA ARG A 63 -1.11 -3.74 -17.56
C ARG A 63 -0.46 -4.87 -16.76
N ASN A 64 0.42 -4.53 -15.83
CA ASN A 64 1.06 -5.50 -14.96
C ASN A 64 1.10 -5.01 -13.51
N MET A 65 1.02 -5.96 -12.59
CA MET A 65 1.08 -5.70 -11.16
C MET A 65 1.96 -6.73 -10.47
N PHE A 66 2.90 -6.23 -9.65
CA PHE A 66 3.73 -7.06 -8.78
C PHE A 66 3.25 -6.89 -7.33
N VAL A 67 2.91 -7.99 -6.70
CA VAL A 67 2.57 -8.02 -5.27
C VAL A 67 3.69 -8.70 -4.53
N TRP A 68 4.34 -7.94 -3.66
CA TRP A 68 5.50 -8.40 -2.92
C TRP A 68 5.18 -8.48 -1.43
N ARG A 69 5.15 -9.72 -0.90
CA ARG A 69 4.90 -10.03 0.52
C ARG A 69 3.64 -9.39 1.08
N SER A 70 2.60 -9.37 0.29
CA SER A 70 1.31 -8.79 0.68
C SER A 70 0.18 -9.67 0.19
N ASN A 71 -0.69 -10.06 1.08
CA ASN A 71 -1.96 -10.67 0.70
C ASN A 71 -3.01 -9.57 0.49
N ILE A 72 -2.87 -8.82 -0.60
CA ILE A 72 -3.73 -7.68 -0.89
C ILE A 72 -5.19 -8.10 -1.06
N LEU A 73 -5.44 -9.21 -1.73
CA LEU A 73 -6.79 -9.73 -1.98
C LEU A 73 -7.40 -10.39 -0.75
N GLY A 74 -6.63 -11.08 0.07
CA GLY A 74 -7.14 -11.78 1.25
C GLY A 74 -7.16 -10.93 2.52
N SER A 75 -6.41 -9.83 2.57
CA SER A 75 -6.20 -9.08 3.81
C SER A 75 -6.40 -7.57 3.67
N SER A 76 -5.69 -6.93 2.75
CA SER A 76 -5.48 -5.47 2.78
C SER A 76 -6.39 -4.69 1.84
N GLY A 77 -6.76 -5.26 0.70
CA GLY A 77 -7.52 -4.55 -0.34
C GLY A 77 -8.99 -4.39 0.01
N LYS A 78 -9.41 -3.16 0.26
CA LYS A 78 -10.83 -2.82 0.31
C LYS A 78 -11.45 -2.89 -1.09
N GLY A 79 -12.75 -3.16 -1.15
CA GLY A 79 -13.40 -3.32 -2.44
C GLY A 79 -12.91 -4.56 -3.19
N HIS A 80 -12.70 -5.66 -2.49
CA HIS A 80 -12.18 -6.91 -3.03
C HIS A 80 -12.88 -7.36 -4.32
N GLU A 81 -14.21 -7.33 -4.33
CA GLU A 81 -14.99 -7.79 -5.49
C GLU A 81 -14.81 -6.86 -6.70
N TYR A 82 -14.61 -5.56 -6.47
CA TYR A 82 -14.31 -4.59 -7.53
C TYR A 82 -12.90 -4.79 -8.09
N PHE A 83 -11.94 -5.15 -7.25
CA PHE A 83 -10.60 -5.52 -7.69
C PHE A 83 -10.65 -6.75 -8.60
N LEU A 84 -11.37 -7.78 -8.19
CA LEU A 84 -11.55 -8.99 -9.00
C LEU A 84 -12.19 -8.69 -10.36
N LYS A 85 -13.23 -7.86 -10.40
CA LYS A 85 -13.95 -7.50 -11.61
C LYS A 85 -13.13 -6.57 -12.51
N HIS A 86 -12.69 -5.42 -11.98
CA HIS A 86 -12.16 -4.35 -12.83
C HIS A 86 -10.67 -4.49 -13.12
N LEU A 87 -9.89 -5.12 -12.25
CA LEU A 87 -8.48 -5.37 -12.50
C LEU A 87 -8.23 -6.76 -13.10
N LEU A 88 -8.77 -7.81 -12.49
CA LEU A 88 -8.51 -9.18 -12.92
C LEU A 88 -9.51 -9.70 -13.96
N GLY A 89 -10.70 -9.10 -14.07
CA GLY A 89 -11.74 -9.55 -15.02
C GLY A 89 -12.34 -10.92 -14.66
N THR A 90 -12.24 -11.37 -13.42
CA THR A 90 -12.75 -12.67 -13.00
C THR A 90 -14.25 -12.63 -12.69
N THR A 91 -14.94 -13.70 -13.05
CA THR A 91 -16.36 -13.93 -12.73
C THR A 91 -16.55 -14.73 -11.44
N HIS A 92 -15.48 -15.10 -10.74
CA HIS A 92 -15.51 -15.97 -9.56
C HIS A 92 -15.79 -15.23 -8.24
N GLY A 93 -16.08 -13.93 -8.31
CA GLY A 93 -16.37 -13.11 -7.14
C GLY A 93 -17.80 -13.30 -6.62
N VAL A 94 -18.02 -12.83 -5.41
CA VAL A 94 -19.34 -12.76 -4.75
C VAL A 94 -19.88 -11.33 -4.76
N GLN A 95 -19.55 -10.56 -5.78
CA GLN A 95 -20.00 -9.19 -5.93
C GLN A 95 -21.54 -9.11 -5.95
N GLY A 96 -22.08 -8.14 -5.24
CA GLY A 96 -23.50 -7.81 -5.33
C GLY A 96 -23.85 -7.30 -6.73
N LYS A 97 -24.99 -7.73 -7.26
CA LYS A 97 -25.47 -7.34 -8.58
C LYS A 97 -26.13 -5.96 -8.54
N ASP A 98 -25.36 -4.90 -8.46
CA ASP A 98 -25.86 -3.52 -8.44
C ASP A 98 -27.09 -3.33 -7.52
N LEU A 99 -26.95 -3.81 -6.28
CA LEU A 99 -28.05 -3.86 -5.33
C LEU A 99 -28.45 -2.48 -4.80
N GLY A 100 -27.56 -1.47 -4.89
CA GLY A 100 -27.86 -0.11 -4.52
C GLY A 100 -28.33 0.74 -5.71
N ARG A 101 -29.15 1.75 -5.44
CA ARG A 101 -29.57 2.75 -6.42
C ARG A 101 -28.63 3.93 -6.49
N ASP A 102 -28.77 4.74 -7.55
CA ASP A 102 -27.91 5.90 -7.75
C ASP A 102 -28.04 6.93 -6.61
N GLU A 103 -29.23 7.11 -6.04
CA GLU A 103 -29.45 8.01 -4.92
C GLU A 103 -28.76 7.58 -3.62
N ALA A 104 -28.31 6.34 -3.53
CA ALA A 104 -27.54 5.83 -2.39
C ALA A 104 -26.04 6.12 -2.51
N LYS A 105 -25.59 6.65 -3.66
CA LYS A 105 -24.19 7.00 -3.90
C LYS A 105 -23.85 8.35 -3.29
N PRO A 106 -22.63 8.52 -2.74
CA PRO A 106 -22.20 9.81 -2.21
C PRO A 106 -22.16 10.91 -3.28
N GLU A 107 -22.68 12.08 -3.00
CA GLU A 107 -22.69 13.21 -3.92
C GLU A 107 -21.30 13.76 -4.21
N GLU A 108 -20.39 13.62 -3.25
CA GLU A 108 -19.02 14.13 -3.37
C GLU A 108 -18.11 13.28 -4.27
N VAL A 109 -18.60 12.14 -4.74
CA VAL A 109 -17.80 11.17 -5.51
C VAL A 109 -18.36 11.03 -6.91
N GLN A 110 -17.52 11.21 -7.91
CA GLN A 110 -17.87 10.84 -9.28
C GLN A 110 -17.93 9.33 -9.41
N TRP A 111 -19.06 8.84 -9.84
CA TRP A 111 -19.36 7.42 -9.89
C TRP A 111 -19.28 6.88 -11.31
N HIS A 112 -18.49 5.82 -11.52
CA HIS A 112 -18.38 5.12 -12.79
C HIS A 112 -19.11 3.78 -12.72
N ALA A 113 -20.39 3.75 -13.12
CA ALA A 113 -21.21 2.54 -13.09
C ALA A 113 -20.72 1.47 -14.08
N ASN A 114 -20.18 1.87 -15.22
CA ASN A 114 -19.76 1.03 -16.33
C ASN A 114 -18.25 1.05 -16.56
N ALA A 115 -17.46 0.99 -15.48
CA ALA A 115 -16.00 0.93 -15.58
C ALA A 115 -15.55 -0.35 -16.31
N PRO A 116 -14.47 -0.30 -17.13
CA PRO A 116 -13.90 -1.45 -17.80
C PRO A 116 -13.54 -2.60 -16.86
N GLU A 117 -13.58 -3.82 -17.36
CA GLU A 117 -13.21 -5.03 -16.64
C GLU A 117 -11.89 -5.59 -17.15
N GLY A 118 -11.10 -6.23 -16.27
CA GLY A 118 -9.89 -6.93 -16.66
C GLY A 118 -8.77 -6.04 -17.18
N LYS A 119 -8.45 -4.96 -16.44
CA LYS A 119 -7.42 -3.99 -16.85
C LYS A 119 -5.98 -4.52 -16.73
N LEU A 120 -5.74 -5.61 -15.99
CA LEU A 120 -4.42 -6.23 -15.85
C LEU A 120 -4.23 -7.36 -16.85
N ASP A 121 -3.05 -7.41 -17.47
CA ASP A 121 -2.61 -8.52 -18.29
C ASP A 121 -1.78 -9.54 -17.51
N LEU A 122 -1.12 -9.09 -16.44
CA LEU A 122 -0.17 -9.90 -15.68
C LEU A 122 -0.20 -9.52 -14.20
N LEU A 123 -0.48 -10.49 -13.35
CA LEU A 123 -0.33 -10.41 -11.90
C LEU A 123 0.77 -11.37 -11.43
N VAL A 124 1.83 -10.82 -10.87
CA VAL A 124 2.95 -11.58 -10.29
C VAL A 124 2.96 -11.40 -8.78
N THR A 125 2.94 -12.49 -8.04
CA THR A 125 3.02 -12.44 -6.58
C THR A 125 4.29 -13.13 -6.06
N LEU A 126 5.01 -12.42 -5.20
CA LEU A 126 6.16 -12.93 -4.46
C LEU A 126 5.72 -13.15 -3.00
N ASP A 127 5.58 -14.40 -2.59
CA ASP A 127 5.12 -14.72 -1.23
C ASP A 127 5.77 -16.03 -0.74
N PHE A 128 5.84 -16.19 0.58
CA PHE A 128 6.39 -17.39 1.23
C PHE A 128 5.31 -18.43 1.56
N ARG A 129 4.06 -18.14 1.26
CA ARG A 129 2.92 -19.04 1.42
C ARG A 129 1.90 -18.83 0.31
N MET A 130 1.04 -19.82 0.06
CA MET A 130 -0.02 -19.72 -0.94
C MET A 130 -1.20 -18.92 -0.36
N SER A 131 -1.15 -17.62 -0.55
CA SER A 131 -2.19 -16.68 -0.11
C SER A 131 -3.34 -16.57 -1.11
N THR A 132 -4.44 -15.93 -0.73
CA THR A 132 -5.53 -15.62 -1.65
C THR A 132 -5.03 -14.83 -2.87
N THR A 133 -4.09 -13.92 -2.69
CA THR A 133 -3.48 -13.19 -3.81
C THR A 133 -2.75 -14.12 -4.76
N CYS A 134 -2.01 -15.10 -4.25
CA CYS A 134 -1.33 -16.11 -5.06
C CYS A 134 -2.32 -16.95 -5.89
N LEU A 135 -3.50 -17.28 -5.34
CA LEU A 135 -4.51 -18.06 -6.06
C LEU A 135 -5.04 -17.37 -7.33
N TYR A 136 -4.97 -16.04 -7.36
CA TYR A 136 -5.41 -15.23 -8.52
C TYR A 136 -4.24 -14.73 -9.38
N SER A 137 -3.02 -15.11 -9.06
CA SER A 137 -1.83 -14.66 -9.80
C SER A 137 -1.53 -15.54 -11.00
N ASP A 138 -1.09 -14.93 -12.09
CA ASP A 138 -0.58 -15.63 -13.28
C ASP A 138 0.77 -16.29 -12.99
N ILE A 139 1.60 -15.63 -12.18
CA ILE A 139 2.91 -16.13 -11.78
C ILE A 139 3.06 -15.99 -10.26
N VAL A 140 3.42 -17.09 -9.61
CA VAL A 140 3.78 -17.10 -8.19
C VAL A 140 5.25 -17.45 -8.05
N LEU A 141 6.00 -16.56 -7.40
CA LEU A 141 7.42 -16.75 -7.11
C LEU A 141 7.59 -17.04 -5.62
N PRO A 142 7.95 -18.27 -5.24
CA PRO A 142 8.11 -18.63 -3.83
C PRO A 142 9.31 -17.90 -3.23
N THR A 143 9.08 -17.21 -2.12
CA THR A 143 10.13 -16.48 -1.40
C THR A 143 10.59 -17.24 -0.17
N ALA A 144 11.86 -17.06 0.19
CA ALA A 144 12.44 -17.57 1.41
C ALA A 144 11.76 -16.97 2.66
N THR A 145 11.58 -17.80 3.68
CA THR A 145 11.07 -17.39 5.00
C THR A 145 12.18 -16.80 5.88
N TRP A 146 11.82 -16.47 7.13
CA TRP A 146 12.72 -15.78 8.07
C TRP A 146 13.99 -16.54 8.42
N TYR A 147 13.95 -17.88 8.44
CA TYR A 147 15.11 -18.75 8.74
C TYR A 147 15.89 -19.16 7.50
N GLU A 148 15.45 -18.77 6.32
CA GLU A 148 15.99 -19.21 5.03
C GLU A 148 16.72 -18.09 4.30
N LYS A 149 16.87 -16.90 4.90
CA LYS A 149 17.51 -15.72 4.27
C LYS A 149 18.22 -14.85 5.28
N ASN A 150 19.07 -13.97 4.81
CA ASN A 150 19.62 -12.86 5.59
C ASN A 150 18.83 -11.59 5.29
N ASP A 151 18.48 -10.86 6.33
CA ASP A 151 17.72 -9.61 6.24
C ASP A 151 17.79 -8.86 7.57
N LEU A 152 17.18 -7.68 7.62
CA LEU A 152 17.05 -6.86 8.81
C LEU A 152 15.62 -6.88 9.32
N ASN A 153 15.48 -6.83 10.64
CA ASN A 153 14.17 -6.72 11.27
C ASN A 153 14.18 -5.64 12.34
N THR A 154 13.19 -4.75 12.27
CA THR A 154 12.92 -3.72 13.27
C THR A 154 11.44 -3.72 13.63
N SER A 155 11.09 -3.11 14.75
CA SER A 155 9.71 -2.90 15.17
C SER A 155 9.56 -1.54 15.83
N ASP A 156 8.42 -0.92 15.68
CA ASP A 156 8.04 0.26 16.46
C ASP A 156 7.69 -0.07 17.91
N MET A 157 7.65 -1.37 18.27
CA MET A 157 7.34 -1.84 19.63
C MET A 157 8.57 -1.91 20.55
N HIS A 158 9.78 -1.85 20.00
CA HIS A 158 11.03 -1.89 20.75
C HIS A 158 12.19 -1.19 20.02
N PRO A 159 13.25 -0.78 20.73
CA PRO A 159 14.35 -0.01 20.16
C PRO A 159 15.50 -0.84 19.59
N PHE A 160 15.27 -2.08 19.21
CA PHE A 160 16.35 -2.96 18.77
C PHE A 160 16.25 -3.30 17.29
N ILE A 161 17.40 -3.39 16.62
CA ILE A 161 17.54 -4.00 15.31
C ILE A 161 18.01 -5.45 15.49
N HIS A 162 17.36 -6.35 14.77
CA HIS A 162 17.62 -7.78 14.77
C HIS A 162 18.02 -8.26 13.39
N PRO A 163 18.80 -9.33 13.27
CA PRO A 163 19.01 -9.99 12.00
C PRO A 163 17.86 -10.97 11.74
N LEU A 164 17.57 -11.20 10.50
CA LEU A 164 17.12 -12.50 10.01
C LEU A 164 18.37 -13.19 9.50
N SER A 165 18.75 -14.30 10.10
CA SER A 165 19.95 -15.04 9.71
C SER A 165 19.58 -16.40 9.15
N THR A 166 20.15 -16.75 8.03
CA THR A 166 19.95 -18.07 7.40
C THR A 166 20.37 -19.17 8.36
N ALA A 167 19.42 -20.02 8.74
CA ALA A 167 19.63 -21.20 9.57
C ALA A 167 19.48 -22.49 8.75
N VAL A 168 18.70 -22.43 7.67
CA VAL A 168 18.46 -23.52 6.72
C VAL A 168 18.38 -22.94 5.31
N ASP A 169 18.72 -23.75 4.32
CA ASP A 169 18.58 -23.35 2.93
C ASP A 169 17.08 -23.20 2.55
N PRO A 170 16.75 -22.28 1.64
CA PRO A 170 15.40 -22.14 1.11
C PRO A 170 14.89 -23.47 0.51
N ALA A 171 13.62 -23.79 0.79
CA ALA A 171 13.02 -25.02 0.30
C ALA A 171 12.80 -24.95 -1.24
N TRP A 172 13.06 -26.05 -1.93
CA TRP A 172 12.84 -26.24 -3.37
C TRP A 172 13.40 -25.10 -4.24
N GLN A 173 12.50 -24.37 -4.90
CA GLN A 173 12.86 -23.25 -5.79
C GLN A 173 12.75 -21.88 -5.12
N ALA A 174 12.43 -21.84 -3.82
CA ALA A 174 12.33 -20.59 -3.09
C ALA A 174 13.68 -19.85 -3.08
N LYS A 175 13.64 -18.54 -3.18
CA LYS A 175 14.80 -17.65 -3.14
C LYS A 175 14.54 -16.48 -2.23
N SER A 176 15.59 -15.85 -1.72
CA SER A 176 15.43 -14.57 -1.04
C SER A 176 14.85 -13.52 -1.98
N ASP A 177 14.18 -12.53 -1.42
CA ASP A 177 13.64 -11.41 -2.21
C ASP A 177 14.76 -10.73 -3.03
N TRP A 178 15.93 -10.59 -2.44
CA TRP A 178 17.10 -10.04 -3.12
C TRP A 178 17.47 -10.85 -4.38
N GLU A 179 17.56 -12.18 -4.27
CA GLU A 179 17.90 -13.05 -5.40
C GLU A 179 16.79 -13.03 -6.48
N ILE A 180 15.52 -12.92 -6.11
CA ILE A 180 14.42 -12.81 -7.07
C ILE A 180 14.54 -11.51 -7.87
N TYR A 181 14.68 -10.36 -7.20
CA TYR A 181 14.81 -9.07 -7.90
C TYR A 181 16.11 -8.95 -8.70
N LYS A 182 17.20 -9.51 -8.20
CA LYS A 182 18.45 -9.64 -8.96
C LYS A 182 18.26 -10.48 -10.22
N GLY A 183 17.47 -11.57 -10.12
CA GLY A 183 17.08 -12.39 -11.27
C GLY A 183 16.26 -11.61 -12.29
N PHE A 184 15.27 -10.81 -11.85
CA PHE A 184 14.52 -9.91 -12.74
C PHE A 184 15.44 -8.90 -13.44
N ALA A 185 16.32 -8.24 -12.69
CA ALA A 185 17.26 -7.27 -13.27
C ALA A 185 18.14 -7.93 -14.35
N LYS A 186 18.59 -9.17 -14.11
CA LYS A 186 19.38 -9.94 -15.09
C LYS A 186 18.55 -10.26 -16.34
N ALA A 187 17.36 -10.85 -16.16
CA ALA A 187 16.50 -11.25 -17.28
C ALA A 187 16.10 -10.03 -18.13
N VAL A 188 15.71 -8.91 -17.51
CA VAL A 188 15.38 -7.69 -18.25
C VAL A 188 16.59 -7.15 -19.02
N SER A 189 17.79 -7.16 -18.42
CA SER A 189 19.01 -6.75 -19.13
C SER A 189 19.26 -7.61 -20.37
N GLU A 190 19.08 -8.92 -20.27
CA GLU A 190 19.32 -9.86 -21.35
C GLU A 190 18.29 -9.72 -22.49
N VAL A 191 16.98 -9.69 -22.15
CA VAL A 191 15.91 -9.61 -23.15
C VAL A 191 15.78 -8.22 -23.77
N SER A 192 16.30 -7.17 -23.13
CA SER A 192 16.24 -5.82 -23.67
C SER A 192 17.21 -5.60 -24.83
N VAL A 193 18.26 -6.41 -24.95
CA VAL A 193 19.24 -6.28 -26.04
C VAL A 193 18.55 -6.44 -27.39
N GLY A 194 18.67 -5.42 -28.24
CA GLY A 194 18.04 -5.38 -29.56
C GLY A 194 16.56 -4.95 -29.57
N HIS A 195 15.94 -4.81 -28.40
CA HIS A 195 14.55 -4.34 -28.26
C HIS A 195 14.45 -2.99 -27.55
N LEU A 196 15.23 -2.80 -26.51
CA LEU A 196 15.34 -1.57 -25.74
C LEU A 196 16.82 -1.22 -25.57
N GLY A 197 17.14 0.06 -25.60
CA GLY A 197 18.48 0.57 -25.37
C GLY A 197 18.55 1.46 -24.13
N VAL A 198 19.23 2.58 -24.27
CA VAL A 198 19.13 3.69 -23.33
C VAL A 198 17.97 4.57 -23.79
N GLU A 199 16.88 4.50 -23.07
CA GLU A 199 15.65 5.22 -23.38
C GLU A 199 15.52 6.46 -22.48
N LYS A 200 14.90 7.51 -23.00
CA LYS A 200 14.51 8.66 -22.19
C LYS A 200 13.09 8.49 -21.70
N ASP A 201 12.89 8.68 -20.42
CA ASP A 201 11.63 8.56 -19.73
C ASP A 201 11.26 9.90 -19.10
N VAL A 202 10.08 10.43 -19.45
CA VAL A 202 9.57 11.70 -18.88
C VAL A 202 8.78 11.38 -17.63
N VAL A 203 9.39 11.59 -16.49
CA VAL A 203 8.79 11.32 -15.19
C VAL A 203 8.15 12.60 -14.64
N LEU A 204 6.87 12.52 -14.34
CA LEU A 204 6.17 13.55 -13.61
C LEU A 204 6.17 13.18 -12.11
N THR A 205 6.80 14.05 -11.33
CA THR A 205 6.85 13.87 -9.88
C THR A 205 5.89 14.85 -9.24
N PRO A 206 4.97 14.38 -8.38
CA PRO A 206 4.07 15.30 -7.69
C PRO A 206 4.84 16.28 -6.82
N ILE A 207 4.26 17.42 -6.55
CA ILE A 207 4.76 18.36 -5.54
C ILE A 207 4.73 17.60 -4.19
N MET A 208 5.84 17.67 -3.46
CA MET A 208 5.93 16.95 -2.18
C MET A 208 4.96 17.54 -1.16
N HIS A 209 4.29 16.67 -0.42
CA HIS A 209 3.25 17.04 0.54
C HIS A 209 3.64 16.79 1.99
N ASP A 210 4.89 16.48 2.21
CA ASP A 210 5.37 16.02 3.52
C ASP A 210 5.82 17.17 4.42
N THR A 211 6.01 18.37 3.87
CA THR A 211 6.41 19.55 4.63
C THR A 211 5.21 20.43 4.98
N ALA A 212 5.33 21.15 6.07
CA ALA A 212 4.32 22.09 6.49
C ALA A 212 4.00 23.14 5.42
N GLY A 213 5.04 23.63 4.71
CA GLY A 213 4.88 24.61 3.63
C GLY A 213 4.10 24.08 2.43
N GLU A 214 4.29 22.80 2.10
CA GLU A 214 3.61 22.13 0.99
C GLU A 214 2.17 21.78 1.34
N MET A 215 1.93 21.32 2.56
CA MET A 215 0.57 21.05 3.06
C MET A 215 -0.24 22.34 3.24
N ALA A 216 0.40 23.45 3.52
CA ALA A 216 -0.21 24.77 3.54
C ALA A 216 -0.48 25.33 2.15
N GLN A 217 0.08 24.72 1.10
CA GLN A 217 -0.35 25.07 -0.26
C GLN A 217 -1.80 24.69 -0.43
N PRO A 218 -2.27 25.27 -1.20
CA PRO A 218 -2.89 26.52 -1.41
C PRO A 218 -4.34 26.38 -1.38
N TYR A 219 -4.83 27.04 -0.53
CA TYR A 219 -6.21 27.37 -0.56
C TYR A 219 -6.63 28.05 -1.87
N GLY A 220 -5.76 28.67 -2.50
CA GLY A 220 -5.99 29.30 -3.78
C GLY A 220 -5.48 28.47 -4.96
N VAL A 221 -5.67 27.14 -4.97
CA VAL A 221 -5.30 26.32 -6.13
C VAL A 221 -5.94 26.88 -7.38
N ARG A 222 -5.09 27.39 -8.26
CA ARG A 222 -5.49 27.95 -9.53
C ARG A 222 -5.35 26.89 -10.61
N ASP A 223 -6.31 26.87 -11.50
CA ASP A 223 -6.33 25.94 -12.62
C ASP A 223 -5.73 26.61 -13.86
N TRP A 224 -4.52 26.21 -14.24
CA TRP A 224 -3.87 26.75 -15.44
C TRP A 224 -4.66 26.42 -16.72
N LYS A 225 -5.43 25.33 -16.78
CA LYS A 225 -6.31 25.04 -17.94
C LYS A 225 -7.44 26.05 -18.09
N LYS A 226 -7.83 26.67 -16.99
CA LYS A 226 -8.83 27.79 -17.02
C LYS A 226 -8.20 29.15 -17.18
N GLY A 227 -6.88 29.22 -17.34
CA GLY A 227 -6.17 30.49 -17.44
C GLY A 227 -6.04 31.27 -16.13
N GLU A 228 -6.29 30.61 -14.99
CA GLU A 228 -6.20 31.25 -13.67
C GLU A 228 -4.73 31.48 -13.24
N CYS A 229 -3.79 30.76 -13.82
CA CYS A 229 -2.35 30.89 -13.59
C CYS A 229 -1.55 30.28 -14.74
N GLU A 230 -0.24 30.54 -14.76
CA GLU A 230 0.69 29.84 -15.65
C GLU A 230 0.95 28.40 -15.22
N LEU A 231 1.15 27.51 -16.21
CA LEU A 231 1.63 26.15 -15.97
C LEU A 231 3.14 26.22 -15.69
N ILE A 232 3.52 25.98 -14.44
CA ILE A 232 4.92 26.02 -14.00
C ILE A 232 5.24 24.67 -13.33
N PRO A 233 6.08 23.81 -13.95
CA PRO A 233 6.49 22.55 -13.36
C PRO A 233 7.09 22.73 -11.95
N GLY A 234 6.65 21.90 -11.00
CA GLY A 234 7.05 21.96 -9.60
C GLY A 234 6.38 23.06 -8.76
N LYS A 235 5.48 23.87 -9.35
CA LYS A 235 4.74 24.93 -8.63
C LYS A 235 3.23 24.83 -8.82
N THR A 236 2.77 24.92 -10.05
CA THR A 236 1.33 24.85 -10.40
C THR A 236 0.99 23.56 -11.16
N ALA A 237 1.98 22.74 -11.43
CA ALA A 237 1.89 21.43 -12.06
C ALA A 237 2.97 20.51 -11.50
N PRO A 238 2.87 19.19 -11.72
CA PRO A 238 3.92 18.26 -11.35
C PRO A 238 5.30 18.65 -11.86
N GLN A 239 6.34 18.35 -11.09
CA GLN A 239 7.72 18.51 -11.55
C GLN A 239 7.99 17.55 -12.70
N ILE A 240 8.56 18.05 -13.79
CA ILE A 240 8.93 17.25 -14.95
C ILE A 240 10.42 16.96 -14.90
N THR A 241 10.76 15.68 -14.91
CA THR A 241 12.15 15.21 -14.93
C THR A 241 12.35 14.21 -16.06
N VAL A 242 13.39 14.39 -16.85
CA VAL A 242 13.79 13.43 -17.87
C VAL A 242 14.88 12.54 -17.28
N VAL A 243 14.66 11.22 -17.25
CA VAL A 243 15.63 10.24 -16.76
C VAL A 243 16.03 9.28 -17.88
N GLU A 244 17.26 8.84 -17.84
CA GLU A 244 17.74 7.80 -18.74
C GLU A 244 17.52 6.43 -18.11
N ARG A 245 16.85 5.54 -18.84
CA ARG A 245 16.63 4.14 -18.52
C ARG A 245 17.59 3.29 -19.34
N ASP A 246 18.64 2.83 -18.73
CA ASP A 246 19.66 1.99 -19.35
C ASP A 246 19.30 0.51 -19.14
N TYR A 247 18.39 0.01 -19.96
CA TYR A 247 17.86 -1.35 -19.83
C TYR A 247 18.92 -2.44 -19.98
N PRO A 248 19.85 -2.39 -20.96
CA PRO A 248 20.87 -3.42 -21.09
C PRO A 248 21.83 -3.52 -19.88
N ASN A 249 22.01 -2.44 -19.13
CA ASN A 249 22.88 -2.42 -17.95
C ASN A 249 22.12 -2.47 -16.62
N LEU A 250 20.82 -2.80 -16.63
CA LEU A 250 20.01 -2.83 -15.42
C LEU A 250 20.60 -3.76 -14.36
N TYR A 251 21.06 -4.96 -14.73
CA TYR A 251 21.69 -5.90 -13.81
C TYR A 251 22.97 -5.32 -13.17
N LYS A 252 23.83 -4.67 -13.95
CA LYS A 252 25.03 -4.02 -13.41
C LYS A 252 24.68 -2.90 -12.43
N ARG A 253 23.63 -2.12 -12.74
CA ARG A 253 23.16 -1.06 -11.86
C ARG A 253 22.48 -1.59 -10.61
N PHE A 254 21.78 -2.72 -10.69
CA PHE A 254 21.14 -3.35 -9.55
C PHE A 254 22.15 -3.95 -8.56
N THR A 255 23.27 -4.46 -9.07
CA THR A 255 24.32 -5.12 -8.27
C THR A 255 25.44 -4.17 -7.80
N ALA A 256 25.20 -2.87 -7.87
CA ALA A 256 26.13 -1.86 -7.39
C ALA A 256 25.37 -0.65 -6.83
N LEU A 257 25.96 -0.01 -5.83
CA LEU A 257 25.42 1.25 -5.32
C LEU A 257 25.64 2.36 -6.36
N GLY A 258 24.57 3.06 -6.71
CA GLY A 258 24.64 4.11 -7.72
C GLY A 258 25.35 5.39 -7.25
N PRO A 259 25.85 6.22 -8.17
CA PRO A 259 26.60 7.43 -7.85
C PRO A 259 25.76 8.54 -7.20
N LEU A 260 24.43 8.43 -7.21
CA LEU A 260 23.56 9.43 -6.56
C LEU A 260 23.72 9.44 -5.05
N MET A 261 23.98 8.30 -4.41
CA MET A 261 24.23 8.26 -2.96
C MET A 261 25.50 9.04 -2.58
N GLU A 262 26.51 9.05 -3.42
CA GLU A 262 27.72 9.85 -3.21
C GLU A 262 27.48 11.34 -3.47
N LYS A 263 26.75 11.68 -4.55
CA LYS A 263 26.58 13.05 -5.02
C LYS A 263 25.45 13.80 -4.32
N ALA A 264 24.29 13.16 -4.20
CA ALA A 264 23.08 13.76 -3.63
C ALA A 264 22.89 13.45 -2.14
N GLY A 265 23.56 12.41 -1.63
CA GLY A 265 23.40 11.97 -0.27
C GLY A 265 22.18 11.10 -0.04
N ASN A 266 21.84 10.92 1.25
CA ASN A 266 20.65 10.22 1.70
C ASN A 266 19.73 11.18 2.44
N GLY A 267 18.50 10.77 2.76
CA GLY A 267 17.57 11.61 3.47
C GLY A 267 16.30 10.87 3.89
N GLY A 268 15.53 11.53 4.71
CA GLY A 268 14.24 11.06 5.18
C GLY A 268 13.47 12.17 5.89
N LYS A 269 12.14 12.07 5.88
CA LYS A 269 11.26 13.03 6.56
C LYS A 269 11.50 14.50 6.18
N GLY A 270 11.83 14.78 4.90
CA GLY A 270 12.01 16.14 4.38
C GLY A 270 13.38 16.76 4.70
N ILE A 271 14.32 16.03 5.24
CA ILE A 271 15.70 16.44 5.46
C ILE A 271 16.68 15.54 4.71
N GLY A 272 17.85 16.06 4.35
CA GLY A 272 18.89 15.32 3.65
C GLY A 272 20.28 15.57 4.25
N TRP A 273 21.19 14.61 4.06
CA TRP A 273 22.57 14.66 4.53
C TRP A 273 23.51 14.02 3.54
N ASN A 274 24.76 14.46 3.56
CA ASN A 274 25.82 13.93 2.72
C ASN A 274 26.27 12.54 3.18
N THR A 275 26.52 11.64 2.23
CA THR A 275 26.94 10.25 2.48
C THR A 275 28.21 9.84 1.72
N GLN A 276 29.00 10.80 1.25
CA GLN A 276 30.20 10.53 0.47
C GLN A 276 31.22 9.64 1.22
N THR A 277 31.44 9.94 2.51
CA THR A 277 32.33 9.15 3.35
C THR A 277 31.84 7.72 3.53
N GLU A 278 30.54 7.55 3.78
CA GLU A 278 29.90 6.27 4.01
C GLU A 278 29.92 5.41 2.72
N VAL A 279 29.70 6.01 1.56
CA VAL A 279 29.81 5.33 0.26
C VAL A 279 31.24 4.86 0.01
N SER A 280 32.24 5.68 0.35
CA SER A 280 33.63 5.23 0.25
C SER A 280 33.92 4.03 1.15
N GLN A 281 33.48 4.07 2.40
CA GLN A 281 33.63 2.97 3.36
C GLN A 281 32.92 1.70 2.93
N LEU A 282 31.74 1.82 2.29
CA LEU A 282 31.06 0.68 1.67
C LEU A 282 31.86 0.04 0.55
N GLY A 283 32.54 0.84 -0.26
CA GLY A 283 33.45 0.32 -1.28
C GLY A 283 34.60 -0.49 -0.72
N ASP A 284 35.11 -0.09 0.45
CA ASP A 284 36.16 -0.84 1.15
C ASP A 284 35.63 -2.12 1.82
N LEU A 285 34.36 -2.09 2.23
CA LEU A 285 33.69 -3.18 2.92
C LEU A 285 33.20 -4.27 1.99
N ASN A 286 32.35 -3.91 1.02
CA ASN A 286 31.71 -4.84 0.07
C ASN A 286 32.60 -5.11 -1.15
N GLY A 287 33.69 -4.36 -1.29
CA GLY A 287 34.48 -4.34 -2.50
C GLY A 287 33.90 -3.41 -3.58
N ARG A 288 34.71 -3.06 -4.55
CA ARG A 288 34.32 -2.20 -5.67
C ARG A 288 34.18 -3.01 -6.95
N VAL A 289 33.25 -2.58 -7.81
CA VAL A 289 33.08 -3.14 -9.15
C VAL A 289 34.38 -2.90 -9.93
N LYS A 290 35.01 -3.98 -10.43
CA LYS A 290 36.27 -3.94 -11.21
C LYS A 290 36.01 -3.94 -12.71
N GLU A 291 34.89 -4.50 -13.12
CA GLU A 291 34.49 -4.65 -14.52
C GLU A 291 34.24 -3.29 -15.16
N GLU A 292 34.68 -3.15 -16.43
CA GLU A 292 34.44 -1.94 -17.21
C GLU A 292 32.94 -1.71 -17.45
N GLY A 293 32.54 -0.46 -17.43
CA GLY A 293 31.16 -0.06 -17.69
C GLY A 293 30.62 0.96 -16.68
N VAL A 294 29.29 1.11 -16.67
CA VAL A 294 28.55 2.19 -15.98
C VAL A 294 28.68 2.21 -14.45
N THR A 295 29.12 1.12 -13.86
CA THR A 295 29.25 0.97 -12.40
C THR A 295 30.68 0.75 -11.92
N LYS A 296 31.68 0.88 -12.81
CA LYS A 296 33.09 0.71 -12.42
C LYS A 296 33.47 1.61 -11.24
N GLY A 297 34.09 1.04 -10.23
CA GLY A 297 34.50 1.73 -9.00
C GLY A 297 33.42 1.90 -7.94
N MET A 298 32.17 1.63 -8.25
CA MET A 298 31.07 1.71 -7.27
C MET A 298 31.09 0.55 -6.26
N PRO A 299 30.59 0.75 -5.04
CA PRO A 299 30.43 -0.34 -4.07
C PRO A 299 29.54 -1.46 -4.61
N ARG A 300 29.96 -2.70 -4.41
CA ARG A 300 29.21 -3.89 -4.83
C ARG A 300 28.03 -4.17 -3.92
N ILE A 301 26.94 -4.68 -4.53
CA ILE A 301 25.75 -5.18 -3.82
C ILE A 301 25.34 -6.50 -4.52
N VAL A 302 26.05 -7.59 -4.27
CA VAL A 302 25.84 -8.86 -4.98
C VAL A 302 25.00 -9.83 -4.18
N THR A 303 25.13 -9.76 -2.85
CA THR A 303 24.42 -10.64 -1.91
C THR A 303 23.42 -9.85 -1.03
N ASP A 304 22.53 -10.55 -0.37
CA ASP A 304 21.63 -9.99 0.63
C ASP A 304 22.42 -9.35 1.80
N ILE A 305 23.55 -9.95 2.18
CA ILE A 305 24.43 -9.36 3.23
C ILE A 305 25.03 -8.05 2.73
N ASP A 306 25.51 -7.96 1.49
CA ASP A 306 25.99 -6.68 0.94
C ASP A 306 24.90 -5.61 0.98
N ALA A 307 23.66 -6.00 0.68
CA ALA A 307 22.51 -5.09 0.72
C ALA A 307 22.19 -4.62 2.16
N THR A 308 22.24 -5.52 3.15
CA THR A 308 22.05 -5.14 4.56
C THR A 308 23.16 -4.21 5.04
N GLU A 309 24.41 -4.44 4.67
CA GLU A 309 25.53 -3.54 5.01
C GLU A 309 25.38 -2.15 4.39
N VAL A 310 24.84 -2.05 3.17
CA VAL A 310 24.50 -0.75 2.56
C VAL A 310 23.45 -0.02 3.37
N VAL A 311 22.37 -0.70 3.75
CA VAL A 311 21.31 -0.09 4.58
C VAL A 311 21.89 0.40 5.91
N MET A 312 22.64 -0.45 6.60
CA MET A 312 23.17 -0.14 7.93
C MET A 312 24.25 0.97 7.90
N MET A 313 25.05 1.05 6.86
CA MET A 313 26.07 2.10 6.72
C MET A 313 25.45 3.46 6.41
N LEU A 314 24.35 3.52 5.67
CA LEU A 314 23.70 4.76 5.22
C LEU A 314 22.56 5.23 6.12
N ALA A 315 22.07 4.37 7.03
CA ALA A 315 20.96 4.72 7.92
C ALA A 315 21.49 5.40 9.21
N PRO A 316 20.85 6.49 9.62
CA PRO A 316 21.22 7.17 10.86
C PRO A 316 20.98 6.31 12.11
N GLU A 317 20.08 5.35 12.07
CA GLU A 317 19.77 4.45 13.18
C GLU A 317 20.89 3.45 13.50
N THR A 318 21.82 3.24 12.56
CA THR A 318 22.89 2.24 12.67
C THR A 318 24.30 2.81 12.46
N ASN A 319 24.40 4.10 12.14
CA ASN A 319 25.66 4.79 11.96
C ASN A 319 25.62 6.17 12.66
N GLY A 320 26.37 6.28 13.75
CA GLY A 320 26.38 7.48 14.60
C GLY A 320 26.79 8.75 13.87
N HIS A 321 27.78 8.66 12.98
CA HIS A 321 28.18 9.79 12.15
C HIS A 321 27.05 10.27 11.22
N VAL A 322 26.28 9.34 10.65
CA VAL A 322 25.10 9.69 9.86
C VAL A 322 23.98 10.23 10.74
N ALA A 323 23.80 9.70 11.95
CA ALA A 323 22.82 10.21 12.91
C ALA A 323 23.09 11.68 13.29
N CYS A 324 24.35 12.03 13.57
CA CYS A 324 24.73 13.41 13.85
C CYS A 324 24.44 14.34 12.66
N LYS A 325 24.81 13.94 11.44
CA LYS A 325 24.47 14.70 10.22
C LYS A 325 22.96 14.89 10.03
N ALA A 326 22.17 13.86 10.32
CA ALA A 326 20.73 13.94 10.21
C ALA A 326 20.11 14.90 11.23
N TRP A 327 20.61 14.89 12.48
CA TRP A 327 20.20 15.83 13.50
C TRP A 327 20.62 17.28 13.18
N GLU A 328 21.83 17.50 12.65
CA GLU A 328 22.24 18.81 12.15
C GLU A 328 21.32 19.32 11.02
N ALA A 329 20.94 18.44 10.10
CA ALA A 329 20.03 18.79 9.01
C ALA A 329 18.64 19.21 9.53
N LEU A 330 18.10 18.51 10.54
CA LEU A 330 16.87 18.90 11.20
C LEU A 330 17.06 20.23 11.96
N GLY A 331 18.18 20.41 12.64
CA GLY A 331 18.51 21.63 13.35
C GLY A 331 18.50 22.87 12.47
N LYS A 332 19.02 22.75 11.25
CA LYS A 332 18.98 23.83 10.24
C LYS A 332 17.55 24.23 9.84
N GLN A 333 16.62 23.28 9.81
CA GLN A 333 15.21 23.58 9.50
C GLN A 333 14.45 24.16 10.68
N THR A 334 14.70 23.65 11.88
CA THR A 334 13.91 23.98 13.09
C THR A 334 14.51 25.11 13.93
N GLY A 335 15.78 25.45 13.71
CA GLY A 335 16.52 26.37 14.56
C GLY A 335 16.86 25.79 15.95
N ARG A 336 16.79 24.47 16.14
CA ARG A 336 17.06 23.77 17.40
C ARG A 336 18.22 22.80 17.24
N ASP A 337 19.13 22.76 18.20
CA ASP A 337 20.19 21.75 18.21
C ASP A 337 19.73 20.49 18.93
N HIS A 338 19.73 19.36 18.18
CA HIS A 338 19.41 18.03 18.67
C HIS A 338 20.57 17.03 18.50
N VAL A 339 21.75 17.48 18.08
CA VAL A 339 22.92 16.61 17.84
C VAL A 339 23.32 15.84 19.11
N HIS A 340 23.12 16.44 20.28
CA HIS A 340 23.38 15.81 21.59
C HIS A 340 22.67 14.44 21.75
N LEU A 341 21.54 14.21 21.03
CA LEU A 341 20.80 12.94 21.09
C LEU A 341 21.54 11.76 20.47
N ALA A 342 22.54 12.01 19.62
CA ALA A 342 23.33 10.97 18.98
C ALA A 342 24.86 11.12 19.21
N LEU A 343 25.33 12.28 19.69
CA LEU A 343 26.75 12.64 19.74
C LEU A 343 27.61 11.62 20.53
N HIS A 344 27.07 11.07 21.63
CA HIS A 344 27.76 10.08 22.45
C HIS A 344 27.96 8.72 21.74
N ARG A 345 27.32 8.52 20.59
CA ARG A 345 27.45 7.34 19.74
C ARG A 345 27.96 7.68 18.34
N GLU A 346 28.58 8.83 18.15
CA GLU A 346 29.03 9.31 16.83
C GLU A 346 29.95 8.32 16.13
N ASP A 347 30.86 7.68 16.87
CA ASP A 347 31.81 6.72 16.32
C ASP A 347 31.24 5.30 16.13
N GLU A 348 30.02 5.04 16.60
CA GLU A 348 29.42 3.73 16.53
C GLU A 348 28.92 3.42 15.12
N LYS A 349 29.30 2.25 14.62
CA LYS A 349 28.82 1.67 13.36
C LYS A 349 28.32 0.26 13.63
N ILE A 350 27.02 0.08 13.61
CA ILE A 350 26.38 -1.21 13.81
C ILE A 350 26.41 -1.94 12.46
N ARG A 351 27.01 -3.13 12.45
CA ARG A 351 27.16 -3.98 11.27
C ARG A 351 26.26 -5.19 11.35
N PHE A 352 26.00 -5.82 10.21
CA PHE A 352 25.17 -7.02 10.17
C PHE A 352 25.70 -8.12 11.11
N ARG A 353 27.01 -8.37 11.10
CA ARG A 353 27.66 -9.31 12.02
C ARG A 353 27.46 -8.98 13.50
N ASP A 354 27.34 -7.70 13.84
CA ASP A 354 27.16 -7.26 15.24
C ASP A 354 25.74 -7.61 15.72
N ILE A 355 24.75 -7.43 14.88
CA ILE A 355 23.36 -7.82 15.21
C ILE A 355 23.17 -9.31 15.15
N GLN A 356 23.93 -10.06 14.31
CA GLN A 356 23.91 -11.53 14.34
C GLN A 356 24.44 -12.09 15.67
N ALA A 357 25.41 -11.40 16.28
CA ALA A 357 25.93 -11.78 17.59
C ALA A 357 24.89 -11.52 18.70
N GLN A 358 24.25 -10.36 18.67
CA GLN A 358 23.15 -10.00 19.57
C GLN A 358 22.38 -8.79 19.02
N PRO A 359 21.08 -8.66 19.29
CA PRO A 359 20.33 -7.46 18.92
C PRO A 359 20.99 -6.18 19.43
N ARG A 360 21.00 -5.14 18.61
CA ARG A 360 21.58 -3.85 18.97
C ARG A 360 20.50 -2.79 19.12
N LYS A 361 20.65 -1.95 20.16
CA LYS A 361 19.83 -0.76 20.31
C LYS A 361 20.15 0.21 19.18
N ILE A 362 19.13 0.72 18.50
CA ILE A 362 19.32 1.73 17.43
C ILE A 362 19.85 3.04 17.99
N ILE A 363 20.50 3.82 17.14
CA ILE A 363 20.95 5.18 17.45
C ILE A 363 19.77 6.13 17.21
N SER A 364 19.60 7.11 18.10
CA SER A 364 18.56 8.12 17.93
C SER A 364 18.78 8.92 16.65
N SER A 365 17.71 9.16 15.92
CA SER A 365 17.74 9.92 14.67
C SER A 365 16.45 10.71 14.48
N PRO A 366 16.38 11.67 13.56
CA PRO A 366 15.14 12.36 13.25
C PRO A 366 14.01 11.42 12.79
N THR A 367 14.36 10.24 12.27
CA THR A 367 13.40 9.23 11.83
C THR A 367 12.91 8.35 12.98
N TRP A 368 13.76 8.10 13.99
CA TRP A 368 13.47 7.25 15.15
C TRP A 368 14.01 7.94 16.42
N SER A 369 13.32 8.97 16.88
CA SER A 369 13.83 9.94 17.82
C SER A 369 13.61 9.65 19.30
N GLY A 370 12.87 8.59 19.64
CA GLY A 370 12.34 8.39 20.98
C GLY A 370 13.33 7.94 22.06
N LEU A 371 14.58 7.61 21.75
CA LEU A 371 15.39 6.74 22.61
C LEU A 371 16.46 7.41 23.48
N GLU A 372 16.99 8.54 23.08
CA GLU A 372 18.22 9.08 23.70
C GLU A 372 17.98 10.30 24.59
N SER A 373 16.76 10.49 25.06
CA SER A 373 16.41 11.51 26.05
C SER A 373 16.27 10.88 27.43
N GLU A 374 16.62 11.60 28.48
CA GLU A 374 16.41 11.17 29.85
C GLU A 374 14.96 10.87 30.23
N LYS A 375 14.01 11.42 29.47
CA LYS A 375 12.56 11.32 29.74
C LYS A 375 11.86 10.30 28.85
N VAL A 376 12.61 9.51 28.18
CA VAL A 376 12.19 8.71 27.04
C VAL A 376 11.32 7.54 27.34
N SER A 377 10.41 7.27 26.42
CA SER A 377 9.83 5.96 26.21
C SER A 377 10.81 5.04 25.44
N TYR A 378 10.69 3.76 25.64
CA TYR A 378 11.46 2.72 24.93
C TYR A 378 11.00 2.46 23.51
N ASN A 379 10.04 3.19 23.01
CA ASN A 379 9.54 3.05 21.67
C ASN A 379 10.24 4.03 20.73
N ALA A 380 11.07 3.50 19.85
CA ALA A 380 11.87 4.29 18.93
C ALA A 380 11.06 4.91 17.79
N GLY A 381 9.93 4.33 17.44
CA GLY A 381 9.09 4.80 16.33
C GLY A 381 8.34 6.09 16.63
N TYR A 382 8.19 6.47 17.89
CA TYR A 382 7.47 7.67 18.28
C TYR A 382 8.37 8.91 18.30
N THR A 383 7.77 10.04 17.93
CA THR A 383 8.44 11.34 18.06
C THR A 383 8.71 11.69 19.51
N ASN A 384 9.93 12.10 19.81
CA ASN A 384 10.31 12.51 21.13
C ASN A 384 9.80 13.92 21.44
N VAL A 385 8.63 13.99 22.09
CA VAL A 385 7.98 15.26 22.43
C VAL A 385 8.69 16.03 23.54
N HIS A 386 9.51 15.37 24.36
CA HIS A 386 10.26 16.00 25.43
C HIS A 386 11.42 16.84 24.88
N GLU A 387 12.02 16.37 23.80
CA GLU A 387 13.07 17.09 23.08
C GLU A 387 12.52 18.04 22.01
N LEU A 388 11.19 18.18 21.94
CA LEU A 388 10.49 19.04 20.99
C LEU A 388 10.83 18.72 19.52
N ILE A 389 11.01 17.45 19.21
CA ILE A 389 11.10 16.98 17.83
C ILE A 389 9.75 17.19 17.15
N PRO A 390 9.68 17.88 16.01
CA PRO A 390 8.40 18.17 15.38
C PRO A 390 7.74 16.90 14.83
N TRP A 391 6.42 16.83 14.96
CA TRP A 391 5.61 15.88 14.24
C TRP A 391 5.59 16.22 12.76
N ARG A 392 5.36 15.20 11.92
CA ARG A 392 5.21 15.39 10.46
C ARG A 392 3.79 15.88 10.13
N THR A 393 3.43 16.99 10.67
CA THR A 393 2.15 17.67 10.46
C THR A 393 2.41 19.11 10.04
N LEU A 394 1.39 19.78 9.54
CA LEU A 394 1.46 21.17 9.07
C LEU A 394 2.08 22.13 10.10
N THR A 395 1.78 21.93 11.37
CA THR A 395 2.28 22.79 12.47
C THR A 395 3.45 22.20 13.23
N GLY A 396 3.89 20.98 12.90
CA GLY A 396 4.88 20.23 13.69
C GLY A 396 4.33 19.69 15.01
N ARG A 397 3.01 19.73 15.23
CA ARG A 397 2.33 19.30 16.46
C ARG A 397 1.25 18.28 16.17
N GLN A 398 0.88 17.49 17.15
CA GLN A 398 -0.37 16.73 17.09
C GLN A 398 -1.55 17.71 17.08
N GLN A 399 -2.54 17.44 16.24
CA GLN A 399 -3.69 18.32 16.04
C GLN A 399 -4.99 17.57 16.17
N PHE A 400 -5.95 18.17 16.87
CA PHE A 400 -7.34 17.75 16.91
C PHE A 400 -8.21 18.58 15.96
N TYR A 401 -7.70 19.71 15.50
CA TYR A 401 -8.33 20.58 14.51
C TYR A 401 -7.40 20.77 13.31
N GLN A 402 -7.92 20.51 12.14
CA GLN A 402 -7.21 20.65 10.87
C GLN A 402 -7.54 22.03 10.27
N ASP A 403 -6.70 23.02 10.55
CA ASP A 403 -6.90 24.39 10.04
C ASP A 403 -6.40 24.53 8.61
N HIS A 404 -6.78 23.58 7.77
CA HIS A 404 -6.56 23.66 6.34
C HIS A 404 -7.83 24.12 5.66
N PRO A 405 -7.80 25.13 4.79
CA PRO A 405 -9.01 25.69 4.17
C PRO A 405 -9.91 24.65 3.52
N TRP A 406 -9.35 23.67 2.82
CA TRP A 406 -10.15 22.59 2.21
C TRP A 406 -10.83 21.71 3.24
N MET A 407 -10.13 21.39 4.35
CA MET A 407 -10.73 20.63 5.43
C MET A 407 -11.92 21.39 6.04
N ARG A 408 -11.79 22.69 6.19
CA ARG A 408 -12.88 23.56 6.68
C ARG A 408 -14.04 23.64 5.69
N ASP A 409 -13.75 23.84 4.40
CA ASP A 409 -14.77 23.97 3.36
C ASP A 409 -15.60 22.69 3.19
N PHE A 410 -14.98 21.53 3.38
CA PHE A 410 -15.68 20.23 3.40
C PHE A 410 -16.21 19.82 4.78
N GLY A 411 -16.12 20.73 5.78
CA GLY A 411 -16.64 20.48 7.13
C GLY A 411 -15.89 19.41 7.91
N GLU A 412 -14.61 19.19 7.61
CA GLU A 412 -13.76 18.15 8.19
C GLU A 412 -12.60 18.69 9.03
N GLY A 413 -12.65 19.96 9.42
CA GLY A 413 -11.64 20.54 10.31
C GLY A 413 -11.59 19.89 11.68
N PHE A 414 -12.72 19.44 12.20
CA PHE A 414 -12.82 18.62 13.41
C PHE A 414 -13.12 17.17 13.10
N VAL A 415 -12.66 16.28 13.98
CA VAL A 415 -13.14 14.90 14.02
C VAL A 415 -14.61 14.90 14.47
N SER A 416 -15.50 14.60 13.57
CA SER A 416 -16.94 14.55 13.83
C SER A 416 -17.53 13.25 13.30
N TYR A 417 -18.57 12.77 13.98
CA TYR A 417 -19.32 11.62 13.49
C TYR A 417 -20.00 11.94 12.17
N ARG A 418 -19.88 11.03 11.24
CA ARG A 418 -20.66 11.01 10.00
C ARG A 418 -21.24 9.63 9.79
N PRO A 419 -22.49 9.50 9.29
CA PRO A 419 -23.07 8.19 9.02
C PRO A 419 -22.24 7.48 7.94
N PRO A 420 -22.18 6.13 7.99
CA PRO A 420 -21.53 5.34 6.95
C PRO A 420 -22.09 5.62 5.57
N VAL A 421 -21.19 5.73 4.59
CA VAL A 421 -21.53 6.07 3.18
C VAL A 421 -22.58 5.12 2.60
N HIS A 422 -22.51 3.82 2.97
CA HIS A 422 -23.35 2.77 2.38
C HIS A 422 -24.65 2.50 3.14
N LEU A 423 -24.94 3.23 4.21
CA LEU A 423 -26.13 2.97 5.04
C LEU A 423 -27.42 3.11 4.23
N LYS A 424 -27.50 4.12 3.36
CA LYS A 424 -28.66 4.33 2.50
C LYS A 424 -28.84 3.18 1.52
N ALA A 425 -27.75 2.73 0.86
CA ALA A 425 -27.77 1.59 -0.03
C ALA A 425 -28.18 0.29 0.67
N LEU A 426 -27.80 0.12 1.94
CA LEU A 426 -28.23 -1.04 2.72
C LEU A 426 -29.75 -1.13 2.86
N HIS A 427 -30.42 -0.03 3.18
CA HIS A 427 -31.87 0.01 3.28
C HIS A 427 -32.57 -0.30 1.94
N GLU A 428 -31.95 0.03 0.83
CA GLU A 428 -32.48 -0.30 -0.49
C GLU A 428 -32.31 -1.78 -0.87
N VAL A 429 -31.33 -2.47 -0.28
CA VAL A 429 -31.07 -3.89 -0.50
C VAL A 429 -31.95 -4.77 0.39
N GLN A 430 -32.29 -4.29 1.57
CA GLN A 430 -33.07 -5.06 2.54
C GLN A 430 -34.42 -5.53 1.99
N GLY A 431 -34.70 -6.81 2.14
CA GLY A 431 -35.93 -7.44 1.65
C GLY A 431 -36.01 -7.65 0.14
N LYS A 432 -34.97 -7.31 -0.63
CA LYS A 432 -34.99 -7.47 -2.10
C LYS A 432 -34.68 -8.89 -2.58
N MET A 433 -34.00 -9.68 -1.76
CA MET A 433 -33.62 -11.05 -2.06
C MET A 433 -34.01 -11.99 -0.90
N PRO A 434 -35.29 -12.08 -0.56
CA PRO A 434 -35.73 -12.81 0.63
C PRO A 434 -35.49 -14.31 0.47
N ASN A 435 -35.03 -14.96 1.54
CA ASN A 435 -34.96 -16.41 1.65
C ASN A 435 -35.94 -17.00 2.69
N GLY A 436 -36.83 -16.16 3.23
CA GLY A 436 -37.80 -16.53 4.24
C GLY A 436 -37.31 -16.38 5.68
N ASN A 437 -36.04 -16.14 5.89
CA ASN A 437 -35.46 -15.85 7.22
C ASN A 437 -35.38 -14.33 7.47
N PRO A 438 -35.41 -13.89 8.74
CA PRO A 438 -35.23 -12.48 9.09
C PRO A 438 -33.87 -11.93 8.62
N GLU A 439 -33.86 -10.71 8.13
CA GLU A 439 -32.66 -9.94 7.79
C GLU A 439 -32.44 -8.89 8.88
N ILE A 440 -31.30 -8.91 9.52
CA ILE A 440 -30.96 -7.94 10.57
C ILE A 440 -29.80 -7.05 10.10
N ALA A 441 -29.99 -5.75 10.18
CA ALA A 441 -28.96 -4.77 9.87
C ALA A 441 -28.02 -4.58 11.06
N LEU A 442 -26.73 -4.79 10.85
CA LEU A 442 -25.72 -4.70 11.89
C LEU A 442 -24.51 -3.90 11.40
N ASN A 443 -23.88 -3.16 12.30
CA ASN A 443 -22.60 -2.54 12.04
C ASN A 443 -21.52 -3.62 11.95
N PHE A 444 -20.75 -3.62 10.86
CA PHE A 444 -19.76 -4.63 10.57
C PHE A 444 -18.37 -4.15 10.95
N ILE A 445 -17.75 -4.82 11.90
CA ILE A 445 -16.41 -4.52 12.34
C ILE A 445 -15.45 -5.69 12.10
N THR A 446 -14.22 -5.36 11.74
CA THR A 446 -13.21 -6.33 11.33
C THR A 446 -11.92 -6.20 12.13
N PRO A 447 -11.89 -6.61 13.41
CA PRO A 447 -10.70 -6.56 14.24
C PRO A 447 -9.67 -7.62 13.84
N HIS A 448 -8.46 -7.49 14.40
CA HIS A 448 -7.43 -8.51 14.30
C HIS A 448 -7.87 -9.80 15.01
N GLN A 449 -7.50 -10.94 14.43
CA GLN A 449 -7.80 -12.22 15.04
C GLN A 449 -6.77 -12.60 16.11
N LYS A 450 -7.20 -13.43 17.05
CA LYS A 450 -6.35 -13.95 18.12
C LYS A 450 -5.33 -14.96 17.60
N TRP A 451 -5.67 -15.74 16.58
CA TRP A 451 -4.97 -16.92 16.13
C TRP A 451 -4.23 -16.72 14.80
N GLY A 452 -4.04 -15.49 14.38
CA GLY A 452 -3.37 -15.16 13.13
C GLY A 452 -2.72 -13.79 13.17
N ILE A 453 -1.82 -13.56 12.24
CA ILE A 453 -1.21 -12.25 11.97
C ILE A 453 -1.71 -11.82 10.59
N HIS A 454 -2.73 -10.96 10.56
CA HIS A 454 -3.51 -10.72 9.36
C HIS A 454 -3.98 -12.05 8.76
N SER A 455 -3.64 -12.38 7.53
CA SER A 455 -3.99 -13.67 6.92
C SER A 455 -2.98 -14.80 7.19
N THR A 456 -1.82 -14.49 7.77
CA THR A 456 -0.82 -15.51 8.08
C THR A 456 -1.34 -16.41 9.20
N TYR A 457 -1.25 -17.72 8.98
CA TYR A 457 -1.76 -18.83 9.81
C TYR A 457 -3.27 -19.07 9.74
N SER A 458 -4.05 -18.25 9.01
CA SER A 458 -5.51 -18.48 8.87
C SER A 458 -5.84 -19.73 8.04
N ASP A 459 -4.89 -20.27 7.32
CA ASP A 459 -4.94 -21.50 6.52
C ASP A 459 -4.27 -22.73 7.20
N ASN A 460 -3.66 -22.53 8.37
CA ASN A 460 -3.03 -23.61 9.11
C ASN A 460 -4.09 -24.46 9.83
N LEU A 461 -4.05 -25.80 9.67
CA LEU A 461 -5.06 -26.71 10.24
C LEU A 461 -5.19 -26.61 11.76
N HIS A 462 -4.10 -26.44 12.50
CA HIS A 462 -4.16 -26.28 13.95
C HIS A 462 -4.83 -24.97 14.35
N MET A 463 -4.51 -23.87 13.63
CA MET A 463 -5.13 -22.57 13.88
C MET A 463 -6.60 -22.56 13.47
N LEU A 464 -6.97 -23.22 12.37
CA LEU A 464 -8.37 -23.40 11.97
C LEU A 464 -9.17 -24.15 13.02
N THR A 465 -8.59 -25.18 13.63
CA THR A 465 -9.23 -25.93 14.72
C THR A 465 -9.55 -25.01 15.91
N LEU A 466 -8.63 -24.12 16.26
CA LEU A 466 -8.85 -23.12 17.32
C LEU A 466 -9.89 -22.05 16.94
N ASN A 467 -10.09 -21.81 15.65
CA ASN A 467 -11.06 -20.84 15.09
C ASN A 467 -12.27 -21.51 14.44
N ARG A 468 -12.76 -22.61 14.98
CA ARG A 468 -13.97 -23.33 14.52
C ARG A 468 -13.92 -23.80 13.05
N GLY A 469 -12.76 -23.94 12.49
CA GLY A 469 -12.54 -24.54 11.16
C GLY A 469 -12.77 -23.60 9.97
N GLY A 470 -12.92 -22.29 10.15
CA GLY A 470 -13.04 -21.38 9.00
C GLY A 470 -13.58 -20.00 9.32
N PRO A 471 -14.14 -19.32 8.34
CA PRO A 471 -14.73 -17.99 8.52
C PRO A 471 -15.85 -18.01 9.54
N VAL A 472 -15.74 -17.19 10.57
CA VAL A 472 -16.74 -17.04 11.61
C VAL A 472 -17.14 -15.58 11.77
N ILE A 473 -18.40 -15.36 12.14
CA ILE A 473 -18.87 -14.06 12.60
C ILE A 473 -19.37 -14.17 14.03
N TRP A 474 -19.20 -13.11 14.78
CA TRP A 474 -19.65 -13.04 16.16
C TRP A 474 -20.85 -12.13 16.27
N LEU A 475 -21.91 -12.60 16.91
CA LEU A 475 -23.17 -11.91 17.14
C LEU A 475 -23.49 -11.88 18.62
N SER A 476 -24.21 -10.84 19.06
CA SER A 476 -24.84 -10.83 20.38
C SER A 476 -25.96 -11.87 20.46
N GLU A 477 -26.28 -12.31 21.67
CA GLU A 477 -27.41 -13.23 21.91
C GLU A 477 -28.73 -12.64 21.47
N ASP A 478 -28.96 -11.33 21.72
CA ASP A 478 -30.19 -10.64 21.35
C ASP A 478 -30.32 -10.50 19.83
N ASP A 479 -29.27 -10.13 19.13
CA ASP A 479 -29.28 -10.03 17.67
C ASP A 479 -29.48 -11.41 17.03
N ALA A 480 -28.79 -12.43 17.54
CA ALA A 480 -28.97 -13.80 17.09
C ALA A 480 -30.44 -14.26 17.25
N LYS A 481 -31.04 -13.97 18.41
CA LYS A 481 -32.45 -14.28 18.66
C LYS A 481 -33.39 -13.55 17.69
N ARG A 482 -33.15 -12.26 17.42
CA ARG A 482 -33.92 -11.49 16.43
C ARG A 482 -33.81 -12.07 15.01
N GLY A 483 -32.64 -12.56 14.65
CA GLY A 483 -32.37 -13.19 13.35
C GLY A 483 -32.77 -14.66 13.25
N GLY A 484 -33.24 -15.28 14.34
CA GLY A 484 -33.50 -16.73 14.39
C GLY A 484 -32.24 -17.57 14.20
N ILE A 485 -31.08 -17.03 14.63
CA ILE A 485 -29.75 -17.63 14.47
C ILE A 485 -29.35 -18.29 15.79
N VAL A 486 -28.80 -19.49 15.70
CA VAL A 486 -28.19 -20.18 16.84
C VAL A 486 -26.69 -20.37 16.61
N ASP A 487 -25.94 -20.66 17.68
CA ASP A 487 -24.50 -20.90 17.59
C ASP A 487 -24.20 -22.03 16.59
N ASN A 488 -23.21 -21.83 15.73
CA ASN A 488 -22.82 -22.69 14.62
C ASN A 488 -23.71 -22.71 13.37
N ASP A 489 -24.77 -21.94 13.30
CA ASP A 489 -25.52 -21.80 12.05
C ASP A 489 -24.63 -21.23 10.95
N TRP A 490 -24.86 -21.66 9.71
CA TRP A 490 -24.37 -20.94 8.56
C TRP A 490 -25.25 -19.74 8.29
N VAL A 491 -24.59 -18.61 8.14
CA VAL A 491 -25.22 -17.31 7.90
C VAL A 491 -24.58 -16.62 6.71
N GLU A 492 -25.32 -15.74 6.10
CA GLU A 492 -24.88 -14.90 5.03
C GLU A 492 -24.89 -13.45 5.47
N LEU A 493 -23.77 -12.77 5.24
CA LEU A 493 -23.63 -11.32 5.40
C LEU A 493 -23.58 -10.70 4.02
N PHE A 494 -24.32 -9.65 3.79
CA PHE A 494 -24.35 -9.00 2.48
C PHE A 494 -24.73 -7.54 2.56
N ASN A 495 -24.36 -6.79 1.54
CA ASN A 495 -24.80 -5.44 1.25
C ASN A 495 -24.73 -5.19 -0.27
N ALA A 496 -24.82 -3.94 -0.71
CA ALA A 496 -24.76 -3.59 -2.14
C ALA A 496 -23.42 -3.92 -2.82
N ASN A 497 -22.36 -4.18 -2.05
CA ASN A 497 -21.03 -4.46 -2.59
C ASN A 497 -20.80 -5.95 -2.85
N GLY A 498 -21.30 -6.82 -1.98
CA GLY A 498 -21.06 -8.26 -2.09
C GLY A 498 -21.69 -9.06 -0.96
N ALA A 499 -21.30 -10.32 -0.85
CA ALA A 499 -21.79 -11.26 0.14
C ALA A 499 -20.65 -12.11 0.74
N ILE A 500 -20.90 -12.65 1.93
CA ILE A 500 -19.98 -13.54 2.64
C ILE A 500 -20.82 -14.64 3.30
N ALA A 501 -20.42 -15.91 3.14
CA ALA A 501 -20.94 -17.00 3.93
C ALA A 501 -19.99 -17.31 5.09
N ALA A 502 -20.49 -17.41 6.30
CA ALA A 502 -19.72 -17.66 7.51
C ALA A 502 -20.52 -18.44 8.56
N ARG A 503 -19.83 -19.00 9.54
CA ARG A 503 -20.48 -19.64 10.69
C ARG A 503 -20.72 -18.64 11.80
N ALA A 504 -21.89 -18.68 12.41
CA ALA A 504 -22.24 -17.82 13.54
C ALA A 504 -21.59 -18.31 14.84
N VAL A 505 -21.04 -17.37 15.59
CA VAL A 505 -20.64 -17.52 16.99
C VAL A 505 -21.53 -16.59 17.81
N VAL A 506 -22.43 -17.16 18.58
CA VAL A 506 -23.35 -16.39 19.44
C VAL A 506 -22.68 -16.20 20.80
N SER A 507 -22.52 -14.95 21.24
CA SER A 507 -21.73 -14.64 22.43
C SER A 507 -22.13 -13.31 23.08
N GLN A 508 -22.03 -13.26 24.39
CA GLN A 508 -22.16 -12.01 25.19
C GLN A 508 -20.97 -11.05 25.03
N ARG A 509 -19.94 -11.42 24.27
CA ARG A 509 -18.74 -10.58 24.05
C ARG A 509 -18.93 -9.50 22.98
N VAL A 510 -20.04 -9.53 22.29
CA VAL A 510 -20.37 -8.57 21.23
C VAL A 510 -21.60 -7.78 21.64
N ASN A 511 -21.54 -6.48 21.51
CA ASN A 511 -22.67 -5.60 21.80
C ASN A 511 -23.78 -5.76 20.76
N ASN A 512 -25.01 -5.46 21.17
CA ASN A 512 -26.17 -5.42 20.27
C ASN A 512 -25.95 -4.39 19.14
N GLY A 513 -26.45 -4.70 17.97
CA GLY A 513 -26.31 -3.86 16.79
C GLY A 513 -25.00 -4.01 16.03
N MET A 514 -24.14 -4.94 16.43
CA MET A 514 -22.83 -5.16 15.84
C MET A 514 -22.65 -6.62 15.42
N VAL A 515 -21.91 -6.80 14.31
CA VAL A 515 -21.37 -8.08 13.91
C VAL A 515 -19.86 -7.96 13.72
N LEU A 516 -19.12 -8.89 14.30
CA LEU A 516 -17.66 -8.91 14.26
C LEU A 516 -17.20 -10.08 13.41
N MET A 517 -16.32 -9.81 12.45
CA MET A 517 -15.61 -10.82 11.69
C MET A 517 -14.11 -10.54 11.80
N TYR A 518 -13.32 -11.55 12.14
CA TYR A 518 -11.87 -11.39 12.06
C TYR A 518 -11.46 -11.11 10.62
N HIS A 519 -10.64 -10.07 10.40
CA HIS A 519 -10.18 -9.73 9.06
C HIS A 519 -9.18 -10.78 8.53
N ALA A 520 -8.95 -10.72 7.23
CA ALA A 520 -7.94 -11.50 6.55
C ALA A 520 -8.20 -13.01 6.52
N GLN A 521 -9.38 -13.39 6.06
CA GLN A 521 -9.72 -14.78 5.75
C GLN A 521 -9.15 -15.20 4.38
N GLU A 522 -8.74 -16.46 4.26
CA GLU A 522 -8.20 -17.00 3.02
C GLU A 522 -9.27 -17.72 2.20
N LYS A 523 -9.29 -17.49 0.88
CA LYS A 523 -10.22 -18.19 -0.04
C LYS A 523 -9.88 -19.67 -0.24
N ILE A 524 -8.73 -20.09 0.18
CA ILE A 524 -8.35 -21.51 0.22
C ILE A 524 -9.23 -22.31 1.19
N ILE A 525 -9.83 -21.63 2.18
CA ILE A 525 -10.71 -22.25 3.15
C ILE A 525 -12.10 -22.39 2.54
N ASN A 526 -12.61 -23.60 2.52
CA ASN A 526 -13.89 -23.90 1.91
C ASN A 526 -15.07 -23.30 2.70
N THR A 527 -16.00 -22.69 1.97
CA THR A 527 -17.26 -22.15 2.49
C THR A 527 -18.40 -22.54 1.54
N PRO A 528 -19.65 -22.63 2.02
CA PRO A 528 -20.76 -22.89 1.14
C PRO A 528 -21.00 -21.74 0.15
N GLY A 529 -21.74 -22.03 -0.91
CA GLY A 529 -22.18 -21.03 -1.87
C GLY A 529 -23.11 -20.00 -1.22
N SER A 530 -22.91 -18.73 -1.59
CA SER A 530 -23.83 -17.65 -1.20
C SER A 530 -25.20 -17.85 -1.85
N GLU A 531 -26.28 -17.71 -1.09
CA GLU A 531 -27.67 -17.77 -1.65
C GLU A 531 -27.97 -16.55 -2.54
N ILE A 532 -27.24 -15.43 -2.35
CA ILE A 532 -27.39 -14.21 -3.16
C ILE A 532 -26.69 -14.32 -4.50
N THR A 533 -25.44 -14.78 -4.50
CA THR A 533 -24.59 -14.78 -5.70
C THR A 533 -24.53 -16.13 -6.40
N GLY A 534 -24.87 -17.22 -5.71
CA GLY A 534 -24.70 -18.58 -6.22
C GLY A 534 -23.26 -19.03 -6.34
N THR A 535 -22.30 -18.23 -5.86
CA THR A 535 -20.87 -18.53 -5.91
C THR A 535 -20.29 -18.76 -4.52
N ARG A 536 -19.16 -19.45 -4.46
CA ARG A 536 -18.43 -19.76 -3.23
C ARG A 536 -17.46 -18.66 -2.86
N GLY A 537 -17.18 -18.51 -1.60
CA GLY A 537 -16.12 -17.64 -1.08
C GLY A 537 -16.66 -16.39 -0.44
N GLY A 538 -16.00 -15.30 -0.74
CA GLY A 538 -16.16 -14.04 0.01
C GLY A 538 -15.12 -13.94 1.12
N ILE A 539 -14.69 -12.73 1.36
CA ILE A 539 -13.82 -12.35 2.48
C ILE A 539 -14.41 -11.11 3.14
N HIS A 540 -13.89 -10.73 4.28
CA HIS A 540 -14.37 -9.53 4.99
C HIS A 540 -14.40 -8.26 4.10
N ASN A 541 -13.55 -8.14 3.09
CA ASN A 541 -13.53 -7.02 2.15
C ASN A 541 -14.46 -7.19 0.93
N SER A 542 -15.19 -8.29 0.81
CA SER A 542 -16.21 -8.45 -0.24
C SER A 542 -17.39 -7.50 -0.06
N VAL A 543 -17.68 -7.10 1.17
CA VAL A 543 -18.76 -6.16 1.51
C VAL A 543 -18.28 -4.70 1.59
N THR A 544 -17.06 -4.39 1.19
CA THR A 544 -16.51 -3.04 1.20
C THR A 544 -16.39 -2.45 -0.20
N ARG A 545 -16.33 -1.14 -0.30
CA ARG A 545 -16.15 -0.39 -1.54
C ARG A 545 -15.18 0.75 -1.34
N VAL A 546 -14.52 1.16 -2.42
CA VAL A 546 -13.71 2.38 -2.45
C VAL A 546 -14.61 3.60 -2.61
N VAL A 547 -14.44 4.57 -1.73
CA VAL A 547 -15.02 5.90 -1.88
C VAL A 547 -13.94 6.93 -1.61
N LEU A 548 -13.68 7.80 -2.59
CA LEU A 548 -12.73 8.90 -2.47
C LEU A 548 -13.46 10.21 -2.21
N LYS A 549 -12.95 10.98 -1.27
CA LYS A 549 -13.41 12.33 -0.96
C LYS A 549 -12.35 13.37 -1.33
N PRO A 550 -12.74 14.61 -1.62
CA PRO A 550 -11.79 15.67 -1.88
C PRO A 550 -10.72 15.84 -0.79
N THR A 551 -11.09 15.71 0.47
CA THR A 551 -10.18 15.84 1.60
C THR A 551 -9.12 14.73 1.70
N HIS A 552 -9.35 13.57 1.11
CA HIS A 552 -8.35 12.51 0.98
C HIS A 552 -7.20 12.88 0.04
N MET A 553 -7.39 13.92 -0.77
CA MET A 553 -6.35 14.43 -1.66
C MET A 553 -5.31 15.28 -0.93
N ILE A 554 -5.61 15.70 0.28
CA ILE A 554 -4.69 16.47 1.12
C ILE A 554 -3.71 15.49 1.78
N GLY A 555 -2.41 15.72 1.58
CA GLY A 555 -1.37 14.86 2.17
C GLY A 555 -1.05 13.58 1.37
N GLY A 556 -1.50 13.47 0.13
CA GLY A 556 -1.09 12.41 -0.80
C GLY A 556 -1.68 11.03 -0.56
N TYR A 557 -2.58 10.85 0.40
CA TYR A 557 -3.17 9.54 0.71
C TYR A 557 -4.10 9.02 -0.39
N ALA A 558 -4.67 9.88 -1.19
CA ALA A 558 -5.63 9.52 -2.24
C ALA A 558 -5.03 8.64 -3.34
N GLN A 559 -3.75 8.74 -3.59
CA GLN A 559 -3.04 7.98 -4.62
C GLN A 559 -3.08 6.47 -4.39
N TYR A 560 -3.22 6.03 -3.15
CA TYR A 560 -3.29 4.62 -2.75
C TYR A 560 -4.71 4.18 -2.38
N SER A 561 -5.71 5.01 -2.64
CA SER A 561 -7.05 4.81 -2.10
C SER A 561 -7.96 3.97 -2.99
N TYR A 562 -7.47 3.42 -4.09
CA TYR A 562 -8.21 2.46 -4.88
C TYR A 562 -8.48 1.19 -4.09
N GLY A 563 -9.27 1.13 -3.21
CA GLY A 563 -9.51 -0.01 -2.39
C GLY A 563 -10.01 0.33 -1.00
N PHE A 564 -10.06 1.60 -0.66
CA PHE A 564 -10.45 2.02 0.67
C PHE A 564 -11.83 2.65 0.69
N ASN A 565 -12.59 2.27 1.67
CA ASN A 565 -13.90 2.84 1.94
C ASN A 565 -13.73 3.93 3.00
N TYR A 566 -13.13 5.03 2.62
CA TYR A 566 -12.92 6.16 3.51
C TYR A 566 -14.06 7.15 3.44
N TYR A 567 -14.47 7.64 4.59
CA TYR A 567 -15.37 8.76 4.72
C TYR A 567 -14.99 9.56 5.96
N GLY A 568 -14.35 10.70 5.76
CA GLY A 568 -13.91 11.58 6.84
C GLY A 568 -12.40 11.81 6.88
N THR A 569 -11.97 12.74 7.70
CA THR A 569 -10.59 13.17 7.85
C THR A 569 -9.69 12.08 8.41
N ILE A 570 -10.22 11.33 9.37
CA ILE A 570 -9.59 10.14 9.92
C ILE A 570 -10.33 8.97 9.32
N GLY A 571 -9.85 8.47 8.19
CA GLY A 571 -10.49 7.36 7.53
C GLY A 571 -10.57 6.14 8.43
N THR A 572 -11.78 5.72 8.76
CA THR A 572 -12.01 4.38 9.23
C THR A 572 -12.66 3.58 8.13
N ASN A 573 -11.99 2.56 7.68
CA ASN A 573 -12.47 1.66 6.64
C ASN A 573 -13.22 0.46 7.23
N ARG A 574 -13.67 0.56 8.47
CA ARG A 574 -14.33 -0.50 9.23
C ARG A 574 -15.70 -0.08 9.72
N ASP A 575 -16.22 1.01 9.18
CA ASP A 575 -17.53 1.55 9.50
C ASP A 575 -18.53 1.19 8.40
N GLU A 576 -18.77 -0.09 8.28
CA GLU A 576 -19.68 -0.67 7.31
C GLU A 576 -20.94 -1.22 7.97
N PHE A 577 -22.03 -1.25 7.21
CA PHE A 577 -23.22 -1.98 7.59
C PHE A 577 -23.46 -3.15 6.65
N VAL A 578 -23.94 -4.23 7.21
CA VAL A 578 -24.34 -5.44 6.48
C VAL A 578 -25.70 -5.92 6.96
N LEU A 579 -26.40 -6.61 6.10
CA LEU A 579 -27.52 -7.46 6.47
C LEU A 579 -26.98 -8.83 6.83
N VAL A 580 -27.43 -9.39 7.93
CA VAL A 580 -27.11 -10.75 8.37
C VAL A 580 -28.37 -11.56 8.39
N ARG A 581 -28.35 -12.76 7.82
CA ARG A 581 -29.47 -13.70 7.86
C ARG A 581 -28.97 -15.14 7.93
N LYS A 582 -29.78 -16.02 8.52
CA LYS A 582 -29.55 -17.45 8.49
C LYS A 582 -29.70 -17.97 7.06
N MET A 583 -28.77 -18.80 6.60
CA MET A 583 -28.89 -19.49 5.33
C MET A 583 -29.99 -20.55 5.41
N ARG A 584 -30.78 -20.67 4.34
CA ARG A 584 -31.85 -21.66 4.26
C ARG A 584 -31.31 -23.06 3.97
N ARG A 585 -30.26 -23.13 3.17
CA ARG A 585 -29.55 -24.36 2.83
C ARG A 585 -28.06 -24.15 2.81
N VAL A 586 -27.31 -25.20 3.05
CA VAL A 586 -25.85 -25.20 2.92
C VAL A 586 -25.50 -25.98 1.65
N ASP A 587 -25.02 -25.24 0.65
CA ASP A 587 -24.64 -25.80 -0.65
C ASP A 587 -23.13 -25.66 -0.83
N TRP A 588 -22.43 -26.77 -0.81
CA TRP A 588 -20.98 -26.77 -0.92
C TRP A 588 -20.47 -26.63 -2.35
N LEU A 589 -21.37 -26.69 -3.33
CA LEU A 589 -21.06 -26.58 -4.78
C LEU A 589 -20.07 -27.68 -5.27
N ASP A 590 -20.03 -28.82 -4.58
CA ASP A 590 -19.12 -29.92 -4.90
C ASP A 590 -19.79 -30.95 -5.85
N ALA A 591 -21.10 -30.86 -6.04
CA ALA A 591 -21.88 -31.81 -6.85
C ALA A 591 -21.52 -31.82 -8.35
N GLU A 592 -20.95 -30.72 -8.87
CA GLU A 592 -20.50 -30.66 -10.27
C GLU A 592 -19.24 -31.48 -10.52
N THR A 593 -18.38 -31.65 -9.51
CA THR A 593 -17.15 -32.43 -9.59
C THR A 593 -17.43 -33.92 -9.58
N GLU A 594 -18.44 -34.37 -8.86
CA GLU A 594 -18.84 -35.79 -8.85
C GLU A 594 -19.54 -36.20 -10.16
N ALA A 595 -20.37 -35.30 -10.73
CA ALA A 595 -21.01 -35.53 -12.02
C ALA A 595 -20.00 -35.54 -13.19
N ALA A 596 -19.00 -34.67 -13.18
CA ALA A 596 -17.92 -34.64 -14.16
C ALA A 596 -16.99 -35.85 -14.06
N ALA A 597 -16.74 -36.36 -12.87
CA ALA A 597 -15.93 -37.57 -12.65
C ALA A 597 -16.65 -38.86 -13.02
N GLN A 598 -17.98 -38.85 -13.08
CA GLN A 598 -18.77 -40.01 -13.54
C GLN A 598 -18.92 -40.06 -15.07
N HIS A 599 -18.56 -39.00 -15.79
CA HIS A 599 -18.60 -38.89 -17.24
C HIS A 599 -17.22 -38.79 -17.92
N ALA A 600 -16.12 -38.85 -17.13
CA ALA A 600 -14.74 -38.98 -17.58
C ALA A 600 -14.21 -40.43 -17.39
#